data_4b8b3d86b25ea165f958bec79b2899b4
#
_entry.id   4b8b3d86b25ea165f958bec79b2899b4
#
_cell.length_a   1.000
_cell.length_b   1.000
_cell.length_c   1.000
_cell.angle_alpha   90.00
_cell.angle_beta   90.00
_cell.angle_gamma   90.00
#
_symmetry.space_group_name_H-M   'P 1'
#
loop_
_entity.id
_entity.type
_entity.pdbx_description
1 polymer ?
#
loop_
_entity_poly.entity_id
_entity_poly.type
_entity_poly.pdbx_seq_one_letter_code
_entity_poly.pdbx_strand_id
1 'polypeptide(L)'
;RKSNGDWVRTYSDQDRRISITQALKDPAKLSKSSGPARAIFIKENKIGFDDGLGDKCVGTYWNCSGTTTPWGTVISAEERLDSHVYEPVKADGSSFPPTTIPFHPKTANGLGSIFELAANKYGWAVEVDPANKSDFGTKHTMLGRYRHEAFAINCKENKPLAIFSGCDRKGGHIYKFISTDDVVDCKSKSNSKLLEKGVLHVAKFAADGTGYWIALTPDTDIDPILPSGVIGNTVSLPNPDRVEGGVKKYQKDEDVRADYQTLGSKLGDLYQGNDKTELQGAILIDAHYAANAVGATGCPRPEDCEFDEKKGAVYYALTAITDGSSDSPTKEIFARDDYKEKEANLADSQKDHYRPGMIIKIIDDENGDPESLTFQWTTLLMGGEPSDDKAGWVSPDNLEIDGKGNLWMVTDISTETLNVSVVNRAEVSRNAMRGIHGNNSAWFIPTSGEFVGQSLPFAMGPTESELCGLKFSADQKTLFLTPQHPGLLNGMRKNMAYEEREFTIKTTEGKEFTQSRKVPIGSNWPSKKPNQPPKPSIVAVRRKDNKPIT
;
A
#
# COMPACT_ATOMS: atom_id res chain seq x y z
N ARG A 1 19.77 -12.69 20.33
CA ARG A 1 19.08 -13.94 20.67
C ARG A 1 19.92 -14.73 21.67
N LYS A 2 19.33 -15.28 22.75
CA LYS A 2 20.01 -16.18 23.69
C LYS A 2 20.28 -17.54 23.04
N SER A 3 21.25 -18.30 23.59
CA SER A 3 21.57 -19.65 23.12
C SER A 3 20.37 -20.61 23.17
N ASN A 4 19.42 -20.41 24.11
CA ASN A 4 18.17 -21.17 24.21
C ASN A 4 17.09 -20.71 23.21
N GLY A 5 17.38 -19.75 22.37
CA GLY A 5 16.46 -19.25 21.37
C GLY A 5 15.57 -18.09 21.79
N ASP A 6 15.59 -17.66 23.05
CA ASP A 6 14.82 -16.51 23.52
C ASP A 6 15.34 -15.20 22.93
N TRP A 7 14.41 -14.25 22.74
CA TRP A 7 14.76 -12.88 22.38
C TRP A 7 15.11 -12.07 23.63
N VAL A 8 16.12 -11.24 23.49
CA VAL A 8 16.54 -10.30 24.53
C VAL A 8 16.55 -8.91 23.94
N ARG A 9 15.91 -7.97 24.58
CA ARG A 9 16.05 -6.56 24.26
C ARG A 9 17.44 -6.12 24.68
N THR A 10 18.20 -5.59 23.73
CA THR A 10 19.61 -5.24 23.93
C THR A 10 19.81 -3.88 24.57
N TYR A 11 18.87 -2.96 24.40
CA TYR A 11 19.01 -1.54 24.80
C TYR A 11 20.32 -0.95 24.26
N SER A 12 20.59 -1.24 22.99
CA SER A 12 21.81 -0.78 22.32
C SER A 12 21.83 0.74 22.20
N ASP A 13 23.02 1.33 22.18
CA ASP A 13 23.23 2.74 21.82
C ASP A 13 22.95 3.03 20.34
N GLN A 14 22.78 2.00 19.52
CA GLN A 14 22.32 2.06 18.14
C GLN A 14 20.79 2.26 18.05
N ASP A 15 20.05 1.92 19.12
CA ASP A 15 18.60 2.04 19.16
C ASP A 15 18.20 3.51 19.07
N ARG A 16 17.35 3.83 18.10
CA ARG A 16 16.83 5.18 17.91
C ARG A 16 15.38 5.13 17.46
N ARG A 17 14.68 6.21 17.67
CA ARG A 17 13.33 6.43 17.16
C ARG A 17 13.37 7.53 16.11
N ILE A 18 12.78 7.27 14.95
CA ILE A 18 12.60 8.25 13.88
C ILE A 18 11.12 8.62 13.86
N SER A 19 10.78 9.86 14.23
CA SER A 19 9.40 10.32 14.32
C SER A 19 9.34 11.85 14.34
N ILE A 20 8.17 12.41 14.05
CA ILE A 20 7.91 13.86 14.12
C ILE A 20 8.34 14.43 15.47
N THR A 21 7.86 13.86 16.57
CA THR A 21 8.13 14.38 17.93
C THR A 21 9.61 14.37 18.32
N GLN A 22 10.40 13.48 17.74
CA GLN A 22 11.83 13.45 17.97
C GLN A 22 12.56 14.50 17.15
N ALA A 23 12.19 14.68 15.89
CA ALA A 23 12.78 15.67 14.99
C ALA A 23 12.46 17.11 15.42
N LEU A 24 11.25 17.38 15.91
CA LEU A 24 10.88 18.69 16.46
C LEU A 24 11.70 19.11 17.69
N LYS A 25 12.18 18.14 18.47
CA LYS A 25 12.99 18.42 19.68
C LYS A 25 14.47 18.64 19.37
N ASP A 26 14.94 18.15 18.23
CA ASP A 26 16.36 18.14 17.90
C ASP A 26 16.55 18.22 16.38
N PRO A 27 16.94 19.40 15.83
CA PRO A 27 17.14 19.59 14.40
C PRO A 27 18.19 18.64 13.77
N ALA A 28 19.10 18.08 14.57
CA ALA A 28 20.06 17.08 14.08
C ALA A 28 19.38 15.75 13.70
N LYS A 29 18.12 15.55 14.10
CA LYS A 29 17.30 14.36 13.82
C LYS A 29 16.27 14.56 12.71
N LEU A 30 16.35 15.67 11.99
CA LEU A 30 15.54 15.87 10.78
C LEU A 30 15.96 14.86 9.70
N SER A 31 14.98 14.26 9.03
CA SER A 31 15.22 13.43 7.86
C SER A 31 15.70 14.30 6.69
N LYS A 32 16.47 13.70 5.79
CA LYS A 32 16.93 14.35 4.55
C LYS A 32 15.97 14.03 3.40
N SER A 33 16.04 14.79 2.33
CA SER A 33 15.42 14.46 1.06
C SER A 33 16.47 14.36 -0.06
N SER A 34 16.21 13.51 -1.05
CA SER A 34 17.02 13.36 -2.27
C SER A 34 16.11 13.41 -3.50
N GLY A 35 16.69 13.55 -4.68
CA GLY A 35 15.94 13.55 -5.94
C GLY A 35 15.28 14.88 -6.28
N PRO A 36 14.44 14.95 -7.35
CA PRO A 36 14.00 16.20 -7.98
C PRO A 36 13.11 17.09 -7.11
N ALA A 37 12.25 16.52 -6.24
CA ALA A 37 11.36 17.33 -5.40
C ALA A 37 12.15 18.21 -4.40
N ARG A 38 13.41 17.88 -4.14
CA ARG A 38 14.31 18.71 -3.34
C ARG A 38 14.42 20.12 -3.91
N ALA A 39 14.40 20.30 -5.24
CA ALA A 39 14.41 21.62 -5.88
C ALA A 39 13.22 22.48 -5.42
N ILE A 40 12.04 21.88 -5.31
CA ILE A 40 10.83 22.56 -4.80
C ILE A 40 10.96 22.87 -3.32
N PHE A 41 11.54 21.96 -2.53
CA PHE A 41 11.69 22.17 -1.06
C PHE A 41 12.62 23.33 -0.72
N ILE A 42 13.66 23.59 -1.52
CA ILE A 42 14.63 24.68 -1.30
C ILE A 42 14.31 25.96 -2.06
N LYS A 43 13.30 25.96 -2.95
CA LYS A 43 12.91 27.11 -3.76
C LYS A 43 12.49 28.29 -2.85
N GLU A 44 12.96 29.50 -3.13
CA GLU A 44 12.67 30.70 -2.33
C GLU A 44 11.24 31.22 -2.58
N ASN A 45 10.82 31.28 -3.85
CA ASN A 45 9.53 31.87 -4.24
C ASN A 45 8.50 30.75 -4.54
N LYS A 46 8.04 30.05 -3.50
CA LYS A 46 6.96 29.04 -3.62
C LYS A 46 5.61 29.73 -3.74
N ILE A 47 4.70 29.13 -4.52
CA ILE A 47 3.30 29.57 -4.61
C ILE A 47 2.59 29.32 -3.27
N GLY A 48 2.84 28.18 -2.67
CA GLY A 48 2.19 27.71 -1.45
C GLY A 48 3.04 27.86 -0.20
N PHE A 49 2.70 27.06 0.82
CA PHE A 49 3.31 27.07 2.14
C PHE A 49 4.76 26.57 2.13
N ASP A 50 5.63 27.27 2.87
CA ASP A 50 7.01 26.92 3.16
C ASP A 50 7.21 26.76 4.67
N ASP A 51 7.73 25.62 5.12
CA ASP A 51 8.05 25.35 6.52
C ASP A 51 9.43 25.92 6.95
N GLY A 52 10.17 26.54 6.03
CA GLY A 52 11.50 27.13 6.29
C GLY A 52 12.61 26.11 6.54
N LEU A 53 12.37 24.80 6.38
CA LEU A 53 13.36 23.75 6.65
C LEU A 53 14.20 23.36 5.42
N GLY A 54 13.98 24.00 4.27
CA GLY A 54 14.66 23.66 3.01
C GLY A 54 14.47 22.18 2.66
N ASP A 55 15.55 21.45 2.40
CA ASP A 55 15.54 20.04 2.03
C ASP A 55 15.40 19.05 3.21
N LYS A 56 15.15 19.57 4.42
CA LYS A 56 14.92 18.76 5.61
C LYS A 56 13.43 18.53 5.85
N CYS A 57 13.12 17.38 6.46
CA CYS A 57 11.77 16.98 6.82
C CYS A 57 11.67 16.66 8.31
N VAL A 58 10.54 16.99 8.94
CA VAL A 58 10.31 16.68 10.35
C VAL A 58 9.94 15.19 10.50
N GLY A 59 10.96 14.33 10.48
CA GLY A 59 10.81 12.90 10.66
C GLY A 59 9.89 12.20 9.65
N THR A 60 9.28 11.12 10.07
CA THR A 60 8.33 10.30 9.29
C THR A 60 7.14 9.90 10.15
N TYR A 61 6.00 9.59 9.52
CA TYR A 61 4.81 9.09 10.22
C TYR A 61 3.91 8.28 9.29
N TRP A 62 3.03 7.49 9.91
CA TRP A 62 2.08 6.61 9.25
C TRP A 62 2.74 5.70 8.22
N ASN A 63 3.92 5.20 8.59
CA ASN A 63 4.59 4.20 7.78
C ASN A 63 3.82 2.88 7.90
N CYS A 64 3.49 2.29 6.76
CA CYS A 64 2.87 0.98 6.70
C CYS A 64 3.94 -0.11 6.55
N SER A 65 4.03 -0.74 5.41
CA SER A 65 5.01 -1.79 5.17
C SER A 65 6.39 -1.22 4.77
N GLY A 66 7.26 -2.06 4.30
CA GLY A 66 8.59 -1.72 3.83
C GLY A 66 9.40 -2.96 3.51
N THR A 67 10.59 -2.76 2.99
CA THR A 67 11.48 -3.85 2.63
C THR A 67 12.89 -3.66 3.13
N THR A 68 13.59 -4.79 3.35
CA THR A 68 15.04 -4.78 3.55
C THR A 68 15.72 -4.84 2.19
N THR A 69 16.58 -3.87 1.91
CA THR A 69 17.31 -3.83 0.65
C THR A 69 18.41 -4.90 0.58
N PRO A 70 18.81 -5.34 -0.60
CA PRO A 70 19.95 -6.26 -0.75
C PRO A 70 21.25 -5.70 -0.15
N TRP A 71 21.40 -4.38 -0.05
CA TRP A 71 22.57 -3.69 0.53
C TRP A 71 22.45 -3.39 2.03
N GLY A 72 21.39 -3.90 2.69
CA GLY A 72 21.29 -3.92 4.16
C GLY A 72 20.73 -2.65 4.80
N THR A 73 20.07 -1.79 4.03
CA THR A 73 19.20 -0.72 4.55
C THR A 73 17.76 -1.19 4.62
N VAL A 74 16.87 -0.36 5.16
CA VAL A 74 15.42 -0.59 5.18
C VAL A 74 14.76 0.58 4.48
N ILE A 75 13.88 0.31 3.52
CA ILE A 75 12.98 1.30 2.92
C ILE A 75 11.61 1.13 3.58
N SER A 76 11.09 2.18 4.17
CA SER A 76 9.78 2.23 4.84
C SER A 76 8.83 3.15 4.06
N ALA A 77 7.57 2.77 3.99
CA ALA A 77 6.52 3.38 3.16
C ALA A 77 5.67 4.37 3.98
N GLU A 78 5.67 5.66 3.66
CA GLU A 78 4.71 6.62 4.22
C GLU A 78 3.37 6.47 3.49
N GLU A 79 2.34 5.95 4.15
CA GLU A 79 1.05 5.59 3.54
C GLU A 79 -0.05 6.64 3.85
N ARG A 80 -0.52 6.72 5.08
CA ARG A 80 -1.72 7.45 5.51
C ARG A 80 -1.50 8.96 5.70
N LEU A 81 -0.89 9.64 4.72
CA LEU A 81 -0.65 11.08 4.81
C LEU A 81 -1.94 11.92 4.80
N ASP A 82 -2.95 11.50 4.07
CA ASP A 82 -4.21 12.22 3.83
C ASP A 82 -5.04 12.52 5.09
N SER A 83 -4.87 11.73 6.14
CA SER A 83 -5.52 11.99 7.43
C SER A 83 -4.87 13.13 8.21
N HIS A 84 -3.65 13.54 7.86
CA HIS A 84 -2.86 14.48 8.65
C HIS A 84 -2.43 15.72 7.91
N VAL A 85 -2.23 15.64 6.59
CA VAL A 85 -1.84 16.75 5.72
C VAL A 85 -2.72 16.76 4.47
N TYR A 86 -2.97 17.94 3.88
CA TYR A 86 -3.71 18.05 2.64
C TYR A 86 -2.84 17.60 1.47
N GLU A 87 -3.18 16.48 0.88
CA GLU A 87 -2.38 15.80 -0.13
C GLU A 87 -2.21 16.58 -1.44
N PRO A 88 -3.26 17.18 -2.05
CA PRO A 88 -3.12 17.98 -3.26
C PRO A 88 -2.17 19.17 -3.06
N VAL A 89 -1.53 19.61 -4.15
CA VAL A 89 -0.49 20.64 -4.14
C VAL A 89 -0.76 21.78 -5.13
N LYS A 90 -0.03 22.87 -5.01
CA LYS A 90 0.00 23.96 -5.99
C LYS A 90 0.69 23.50 -7.28
N ALA A 91 0.55 24.25 -8.35
CA ALA A 91 1.14 23.88 -9.65
C ALA A 91 2.66 23.74 -9.64
N ASP A 92 3.35 24.44 -8.75
CA ASP A 92 4.80 24.32 -8.54
C ASP A 92 5.20 23.18 -7.57
N GLY A 93 4.25 22.33 -7.15
CA GLY A 93 4.48 21.26 -6.19
C GLY A 93 4.55 21.72 -4.73
N SER A 94 4.38 23.01 -4.42
CA SER A 94 4.35 23.50 -3.05
C SER A 94 3.04 23.16 -2.34
N SER A 95 3.09 23.12 -1.00
CA SER A 95 1.96 22.70 -0.16
C SER A 95 0.88 23.80 -0.03
N PHE A 96 -0.35 23.37 0.19
CA PHE A 96 -1.37 24.24 0.80
C PHE A 96 -1.02 24.52 2.28
N PRO A 97 -1.63 25.53 2.91
CA PRO A 97 -1.41 25.79 4.32
C PRO A 97 -1.68 24.55 5.18
N PRO A 98 -0.86 24.27 6.22
CA PRO A 98 -1.01 23.08 7.06
C PRO A 98 -2.36 23.02 7.80
N THR A 99 -3.02 24.17 7.99
CA THR A 99 -4.36 24.29 8.59
C THR A 99 -5.50 23.84 7.68
N THR A 100 -5.23 23.49 6.41
CA THR A 100 -6.24 22.98 5.46
C THR A 100 -6.90 21.71 5.98
N ILE A 101 -6.16 20.83 6.70
CA ILE A 101 -6.74 19.75 7.50
C ILE A 101 -6.58 20.12 8.98
N PRO A 102 -7.67 20.58 9.65
CA PRO A 102 -7.60 20.97 11.04
C PRO A 102 -7.38 19.76 11.96
N PHE A 103 -6.72 19.98 13.08
CA PHE A 103 -6.52 18.93 14.08
C PHE A 103 -7.83 18.53 14.75
N HIS A 104 -8.07 17.22 14.82
CA HIS A 104 -9.24 16.64 15.45
C HIS A 104 -8.85 15.77 16.66
N PRO A 105 -9.06 16.24 17.90
CA PRO A 105 -8.50 15.61 19.09
C PRO A 105 -9.02 14.20 19.39
N LYS A 106 -10.21 13.83 18.91
CA LYS A 106 -10.79 12.48 19.15
C LYS A 106 -10.15 11.41 18.27
N THR A 107 -9.78 11.76 17.03
CA THR A 107 -9.19 10.83 16.07
C THR A 107 -7.68 11.02 15.92
N ALA A 108 -7.13 12.08 16.50
CA ALA A 108 -5.76 12.55 16.30
C ALA A 108 -5.40 12.86 14.83
N ASN A 109 -6.39 13.06 13.96
CA ASN A 109 -6.17 13.50 12.59
C ASN A 109 -5.71 14.97 12.55
N GLY A 110 -5.12 15.41 11.43
CA GLY A 110 -4.68 16.80 11.26
C GLY A 110 -3.40 17.16 12.04
N LEU A 111 -2.50 16.21 12.29
CA LEU A 111 -1.21 16.49 12.94
C LEU A 111 -0.36 17.50 12.16
N GLY A 112 -0.54 17.59 10.84
CA GLY A 112 0.10 18.60 10.01
C GLY A 112 -0.21 20.03 10.48
N SER A 113 -1.45 20.28 10.91
CA SER A 113 -1.87 21.58 11.45
C SER A 113 -1.20 21.93 12.80
N ILE A 114 -1.03 20.92 13.67
CA ILE A 114 -0.40 21.11 15.00
C ILE A 114 1.11 21.35 14.89
N PHE A 115 1.76 20.65 13.95
CA PHE A 115 3.21 20.68 13.83
C PHE A 115 3.69 21.57 12.66
N GLU A 116 2.78 22.31 12.02
CA GLU A 116 3.05 23.22 10.89
C GLU A 116 3.84 22.52 9.76
N LEU A 117 3.41 21.29 9.39
CA LEU A 117 4.12 20.46 8.42
C LEU A 117 3.79 20.89 6.98
N ALA A 118 4.81 21.01 6.14
CA ALA A 118 4.63 21.13 4.69
C ALA A 118 4.21 19.78 4.11
N ALA A 119 2.98 19.69 3.61
CA ALA A 119 2.35 18.44 3.15
C ALA A 119 3.14 17.69 2.07
N ASN A 120 3.78 18.43 1.15
CA ASN A 120 4.59 17.87 0.06
C ASN A 120 5.87 17.15 0.52
N LYS A 121 6.22 17.24 1.80
CA LYS A 121 7.37 16.54 2.40
C LYS A 121 7.01 15.17 2.98
N TYR A 122 5.77 14.71 2.85
CA TYR A 122 5.27 13.43 3.38
C TYR A 122 4.56 12.62 2.29
N GLY A 123 4.58 11.29 2.41
CA GLY A 123 4.11 10.36 1.40
C GLY A 123 5.24 9.84 0.51
N TRP A 124 6.42 9.60 1.08
CA TRP A 124 7.64 9.19 0.39
C TRP A 124 8.15 7.84 0.85
N ALA A 125 9.01 7.24 0.03
CA ALA A 125 9.88 6.15 0.43
C ALA A 125 10.98 6.68 1.35
N VAL A 126 11.10 6.12 2.56
CA VAL A 126 12.07 6.55 3.58
C VAL A 126 13.12 5.46 3.79
N GLU A 127 14.33 5.67 3.30
CA GLU A 127 15.43 4.73 3.52
C GLU A 127 16.17 5.05 4.82
N VAL A 128 16.47 4.00 5.59
CA VAL A 128 17.21 4.09 6.85
C VAL A 128 18.30 3.01 6.89
N ASP A 129 19.52 3.39 7.23
CA ASP A 129 20.60 2.43 7.56
C ASP A 129 20.54 2.06 9.04
N PRO A 130 20.06 0.86 9.41
CA PRO A 130 19.97 0.43 10.80
C PRO A 130 21.33 0.31 11.50
N ALA A 131 22.41 0.14 10.74
CA ALA A 131 23.77 0.05 11.27
C ALA A 131 24.41 1.42 11.55
N ASN A 132 23.80 2.53 11.08
CA ASN A 132 24.30 3.88 11.32
C ASN A 132 23.38 4.64 12.30
N LYS A 133 23.77 4.76 13.55
CA LYS A 133 22.99 5.43 14.60
C LYS A 133 22.72 6.93 14.37
N SER A 134 23.47 7.55 13.47
CA SER A 134 23.32 8.96 13.10
C SER A 134 22.44 9.17 11.87
N ASP A 135 21.91 8.10 11.28
CA ASP A 135 20.97 8.19 10.17
C ASP A 135 19.54 8.30 10.69
N PHE A 136 18.86 9.39 10.36
CA PHE A 136 17.45 9.65 10.69
C PHE A 136 16.55 9.61 9.47
N GLY A 137 16.98 8.92 8.42
CA GLY A 137 16.22 8.63 7.21
C GLY A 137 16.44 9.62 6.08
N THR A 138 16.41 9.08 4.86
CA THR A 138 16.42 9.84 3.61
C THR A 138 15.14 9.55 2.84
N LYS A 139 14.39 10.60 2.50
CA LYS A 139 13.19 10.52 1.65
C LYS A 139 13.62 10.59 0.19
N HIS A 140 13.39 9.50 -0.54
CA HIS A 140 13.78 9.36 -1.95
C HIS A 140 12.67 9.86 -2.86
N THR A 141 12.75 11.12 -3.29
CA THR A 141 11.66 11.76 -4.04
C THR A 141 11.58 11.31 -5.51
N MET A 142 12.59 10.63 -6.03
CA MET A 142 12.53 10.02 -7.36
C MET A 142 11.54 8.86 -7.44
N LEU A 143 11.18 8.26 -6.30
CA LEU A 143 10.17 7.19 -6.20
C LEU A 143 8.72 7.70 -6.23
N GLY A 144 8.50 9.03 -6.35
CA GLY A 144 7.18 9.65 -6.37
C GLY A 144 6.56 9.80 -4.98
N ARG A 145 5.58 10.72 -4.87
CA ARG A 145 4.80 10.95 -3.66
C ARG A 145 3.38 10.44 -3.87
N TYR A 146 3.01 9.45 -3.09
CA TYR A 146 1.67 8.86 -3.03
C TYR A 146 1.53 8.07 -1.72
N ARG A 147 0.43 7.35 -1.53
CA ARG A 147 0.21 6.50 -0.35
C ARG A 147 0.95 5.19 -0.55
N HIS A 148 2.24 5.22 -0.24
CA HIS A 148 3.09 4.03 -0.38
C HIS A 148 2.68 2.96 0.62
N GLU A 149 2.44 1.74 0.11
CA GLU A 149 2.21 0.59 0.98
C GLU A 149 3.51 -0.17 1.23
N ALA A 150 4.13 -0.66 0.18
CA ALA A 150 5.35 -1.45 0.25
C ALA A 150 6.26 -1.25 -0.95
N PHE A 151 7.41 -1.92 -0.94
CA PHE A 151 8.39 -1.88 -2.02
C PHE A 151 8.92 -3.28 -2.34
N ALA A 152 8.93 -3.65 -3.62
CA ALA A 152 9.60 -4.83 -4.14
C ALA A 152 10.82 -4.40 -4.98
N ILE A 153 11.95 -5.08 -4.80
CA ILE A 153 13.23 -4.67 -5.38
C ILE A 153 13.73 -5.72 -6.37
N ASN A 154 13.92 -5.33 -7.63
CA ASN A 154 14.63 -6.09 -8.64
C ASN A 154 16.04 -5.53 -8.78
N CYS A 155 17.02 -6.19 -8.16
CA CYS A 155 18.42 -5.79 -8.13
C CYS A 155 19.28 -6.85 -8.83
N LYS A 156 19.74 -6.55 -10.03
CA LYS A 156 20.60 -7.41 -10.84
C LYS A 156 21.89 -6.65 -11.19
N GLU A 157 23.05 -7.28 -11.01
CA GLU A 157 24.34 -6.68 -11.41
C GLU A 157 24.39 -6.42 -12.90
N ASN A 158 24.98 -5.29 -13.30
CA ASN A 158 25.07 -4.78 -14.66
C ASN A 158 23.70 -4.50 -15.32
N LYS A 159 22.71 -4.17 -14.51
CA LYS A 159 21.38 -3.70 -14.92
C LYS A 159 20.97 -2.53 -14.03
N PRO A 160 20.08 -1.65 -14.50
CA PRO A 160 19.47 -0.64 -13.65
C PRO A 160 18.73 -1.29 -12.47
N LEU A 161 18.69 -0.57 -11.35
CA LEU A 161 17.85 -0.95 -10.23
C LEU A 161 16.39 -0.66 -10.56
N ALA A 162 15.51 -1.66 -10.44
CA ALA A 162 14.07 -1.41 -10.49
C ALA A 162 13.42 -1.60 -9.12
N ILE A 163 12.51 -0.66 -8.76
CA ILE A 163 11.71 -0.73 -7.55
C ILE A 163 10.24 -0.61 -7.92
N PHE A 164 9.45 -1.56 -7.46
CA PHE A 164 8.01 -1.60 -7.61
C PHE A 164 7.32 -1.15 -6.32
N SER A 165 6.18 -0.48 -6.43
CA SER A 165 5.38 -0.04 -5.29
C SER A 165 3.92 0.12 -5.67
N GLY A 166 3.01 0.01 -4.68
CA GLY A 166 1.58 0.26 -4.81
C GLY A 166 1.17 1.55 -4.11
N CYS A 167 0.06 2.15 -4.58
CA CYS A 167 -0.60 3.27 -3.92
C CYS A 167 -1.90 2.79 -3.28
N ASP A 168 -1.95 2.64 -1.94
CA ASP A 168 -3.16 2.20 -1.26
C ASP A 168 -4.24 3.28 -1.25
N ARG A 169 -5.03 3.25 -2.31
CA ARG A 169 -6.31 3.97 -2.42
C ARG A 169 -7.20 3.33 -3.47
N LYS A 170 -8.48 3.63 -3.41
CA LYS A 170 -9.44 3.31 -4.47
C LYS A 170 -8.96 3.98 -5.76
N GLY A 171 -8.78 3.22 -6.84
CA GLY A 171 -8.17 3.74 -8.06
C GLY A 171 -6.69 4.12 -7.94
N GLY A 172 -5.98 3.58 -6.95
CA GLY A 172 -4.54 3.75 -6.81
C GLY A 172 -3.78 3.07 -7.93
N HIS A 173 -2.53 3.45 -8.12
CA HIS A 173 -1.72 2.94 -9.22
C HIS A 173 -0.60 2.03 -8.74
N ILE A 174 -0.11 1.22 -9.67
CA ILE A 174 1.12 0.44 -9.53
C ILE A 174 2.23 1.18 -10.23
N TYR A 175 3.36 1.37 -9.55
CA TYR A 175 4.51 2.13 -10.02
C TYR A 175 5.75 1.26 -10.14
N LYS A 176 6.63 1.66 -11.06
CA LYS A 176 7.96 1.10 -11.26
C LYS A 176 8.96 2.23 -11.43
N PHE A 177 9.93 2.31 -10.53
CA PHE A 177 11.10 3.16 -10.69
C PHE A 177 12.21 2.39 -11.38
N ILE A 178 12.94 3.02 -12.30
CA ILE A 178 14.14 2.49 -12.97
C ILE A 178 15.26 3.50 -12.78
N SER A 179 16.39 3.09 -12.20
CA SER A 179 17.56 3.97 -12.04
C SER A 179 18.25 4.27 -13.38
N THR A 180 18.90 5.44 -13.47
CA THR A 180 19.71 5.80 -14.64
C THR A 180 20.99 4.98 -14.73
N ASP A 181 21.64 4.74 -13.59
CA ASP A 181 22.90 4.02 -13.53
C ASP A 181 22.67 2.56 -13.13
N ASP A 182 23.56 1.68 -13.57
CA ASP A 182 23.52 0.25 -13.30
C ASP A 182 23.99 -0.10 -11.88
N VAL A 183 23.45 -1.19 -11.37
CA VAL A 183 23.93 -1.84 -10.16
C VAL A 183 25.27 -2.51 -10.44
N VAL A 184 26.33 -2.12 -9.70
CA VAL A 184 27.65 -2.78 -9.81
C VAL A 184 27.74 -4.00 -8.90
N ASP A 185 27.24 -3.88 -7.67
CA ASP A 185 27.18 -4.94 -6.65
C ASP A 185 25.89 -4.75 -5.84
N CYS A 186 24.98 -5.71 -5.89
CA CYS A 186 23.70 -5.63 -5.17
C CYS A 186 23.85 -5.44 -3.67
N LYS A 187 24.99 -5.81 -3.07
CA LYS A 187 25.25 -5.67 -1.63
C LYS A 187 25.91 -4.37 -1.24
N SER A 188 26.28 -3.54 -2.21
CA SER A 188 26.95 -2.27 -1.93
C SER A 188 25.97 -1.21 -1.41
N LYS A 189 26.26 -0.62 -0.25
CA LYS A 189 25.49 0.52 0.30
C LYS A 189 25.46 1.75 -0.62
N SER A 190 26.36 1.83 -1.62
CA SER A 190 26.32 2.88 -2.62
C SER A 190 25.06 2.85 -3.49
N ASN A 191 24.35 1.72 -3.53
CA ASN A 191 23.09 1.58 -4.28
C ASN A 191 21.97 2.53 -3.78
N SER A 192 22.04 3.02 -2.54
CA SER A 192 21.15 4.09 -2.07
C SER A 192 21.20 5.33 -2.97
N LYS A 193 22.33 5.61 -3.65
CA LYS A 193 22.46 6.73 -4.57
C LYS A 193 21.73 6.51 -5.90
N LEU A 194 21.49 5.25 -6.29
CA LEU A 194 20.72 4.94 -7.49
C LEU A 194 19.27 5.42 -7.37
N LEU A 195 18.77 5.59 -6.14
CA LEU A 195 17.43 6.11 -5.84
C LEU A 195 17.29 7.62 -6.07
N GLU A 196 18.37 8.31 -6.39
CA GLU A 196 18.37 9.78 -6.59
C GLU A 196 18.12 10.17 -8.04
N LYS A 197 18.40 9.27 -9.00
CA LYS A 197 18.31 9.52 -10.46
C LYS A 197 17.69 8.33 -11.18
N GLY A 198 16.71 8.59 -12.00
CA GLY A 198 16.01 7.58 -12.78
C GLY A 198 14.71 8.11 -13.34
N VAL A 199 13.81 7.19 -13.65
CA VAL A 199 12.46 7.52 -14.14
C VAL A 199 11.44 6.71 -13.33
N LEU A 200 10.44 7.40 -12.80
CA LEU A 200 9.26 6.76 -12.25
C LEU A 200 8.26 6.51 -13.37
N HIS A 201 7.77 5.29 -13.46
CA HIS A 201 6.74 4.86 -14.39
C HIS A 201 5.49 4.42 -13.65
N VAL A 202 4.36 4.46 -14.33
CA VAL A 202 3.08 3.96 -13.83
C VAL A 202 2.48 2.95 -14.80
N ALA A 203 1.81 1.94 -14.28
CA ALA A 203 1.30 0.82 -15.08
C ALA A 203 0.04 1.19 -15.88
N LYS A 204 0.00 0.77 -17.15
CA LYS A 204 -1.21 0.69 -17.98
C LYS A 204 -1.46 -0.77 -18.33
N PHE A 205 -2.52 -1.34 -17.79
CA PHE A 205 -2.94 -2.72 -18.05
C PHE A 205 -3.89 -2.79 -19.26
N ALA A 206 -3.78 -3.85 -20.04
CA ALA A 206 -4.75 -4.23 -21.06
C ALA A 206 -5.49 -5.51 -20.67
N ALA A 207 -6.73 -5.65 -21.13
CA ALA A 207 -7.60 -6.78 -20.78
C ALA A 207 -7.13 -8.12 -21.35
N ASP A 208 -6.24 -8.10 -22.36
CA ASP A 208 -5.64 -9.29 -22.96
C ASP A 208 -4.48 -9.89 -22.14
N GLY A 209 -4.16 -9.31 -20.99
CA GLY A 209 -3.07 -9.75 -20.12
C GLY A 209 -1.72 -9.09 -20.42
N THR A 210 -1.66 -8.16 -21.37
CA THR A 210 -0.48 -7.33 -21.62
C THR A 210 -0.54 -6.02 -20.86
N GLY A 211 0.57 -5.29 -20.81
CA GLY A 211 0.62 -3.94 -20.27
C GLY A 211 1.93 -3.22 -20.59
N TYR A 212 1.99 -1.95 -20.24
CA TYR A 212 3.18 -1.14 -20.42
C TYR A 212 3.34 -0.09 -19.32
N TRP A 213 4.55 0.40 -19.16
CA TRP A 213 4.94 1.38 -18.16
C TRP A 213 5.00 2.78 -18.78
N ILE A 214 4.16 3.69 -18.32
CA ILE A 214 4.11 5.10 -18.76
C ILE A 214 5.09 5.90 -17.89
N ALA A 215 6.05 6.58 -18.48
CA ALA A 215 6.96 7.45 -17.74
C ALA A 215 6.23 8.68 -17.16
N LEU A 216 6.50 9.04 -15.92
CA LEU A 216 6.02 10.29 -15.31
C LEU A 216 7.09 11.38 -15.44
N THR A 217 7.18 11.95 -16.65
CA THR A 217 8.14 12.99 -16.99
C THR A 217 7.45 14.20 -17.63
N PRO A 218 8.09 15.38 -17.65
CA PRO A 218 7.50 16.56 -18.30
C PRO A 218 7.15 16.38 -19.77
N ASP A 219 7.86 15.49 -20.46
CA ASP A 219 7.69 15.26 -21.91
C ASP A 219 6.61 14.20 -22.24
N THR A 220 6.01 13.56 -21.24
CA THR A 220 4.95 12.54 -21.41
C THR A 220 3.64 13.17 -21.90
N ASP A 221 2.97 12.52 -22.84
CA ASP A 221 1.68 13.01 -23.37
C ASP A 221 0.57 12.91 -22.31
N ILE A 222 -0.32 13.91 -22.30
CA ILE A 222 -1.54 13.91 -21.49
C ILE A 222 -2.60 13.05 -22.19
N ASP A 223 -3.14 12.08 -21.49
CA ASP A 223 -4.28 11.23 -21.89
C ASP A 223 -5.13 10.92 -20.63
N PRO A 224 -5.90 11.88 -20.11
CA PRO A 224 -6.51 11.75 -18.78
C PRO A 224 -7.53 10.61 -18.72
N ILE A 225 -7.55 9.93 -17.57
CA ILE A 225 -8.58 8.94 -17.26
C ILE A 225 -9.95 9.62 -17.35
N LEU A 226 -10.89 8.98 -18.06
CA LEU A 226 -12.25 9.46 -18.20
C LEU A 226 -13.19 8.82 -17.16
N PRO A 227 -14.15 9.57 -16.60
CA PRO A 227 -15.15 9.04 -15.68
C PRO A 227 -15.88 7.79 -16.17
N SER A 228 -16.24 7.73 -17.45
CA SER A 228 -16.90 6.56 -18.05
C SER A 228 -16.03 5.28 -18.03
N GLY A 229 -14.72 5.43 -17.96
CA GLY A 229 -13.73 4.33 -17.95
C GLY A 229 -13.47 3.72 -16.59
N VAL A 230 -14.04 4.26 -15.50
CA VAL A 230 -13.82 3.78 -14.13
C VAL A 230 -15.11 3.31 -13.45
N ILE A 231 -14.99 2.40 -12.48
CA ILE A 231 -16.09 1.95 -11.63
C ILE A 231 -16.50 3.13 -10.74
N GLY A 232 -17.82 3.47 -10.68
CA GLY A 232 -18.29 4.63 -9.88
C GLY A 232 -18.23 5.98 -10.61
N ASN A 233 -17.73 6.03 -11.86
CA ASN A 233 -17.77 7.19 -12.75
C ASN A 233 -17.24 8.49 -12.12
N THR A 234 -16.19 8.42 -11.29
CA THR A 234 -15.58 9.60 -10.67
C THR A 234 -14.06 9.53 -10.77
N VAL A 235 -13.43 10.61 -11.22
CA VAL A 235 -11.97 10.75 -11.35
C VAL A 235 -11.54 12.10 -10.81
N SER A 236 -10.41 12.12 -10.09
CA SER A 236 -9.74 13.34 -9.64
C SER A 236 -8.52 13.61 -10.53
N LEU A 237 -8.46 14.81 -11.10
CA LEU A 237 -7.35 15.23 -11.96
C LEU A 237 -6.75 16.54 -11.43
N PRO A 238 -5.48 16.87 -11.75
CA PRO A 238 -4.92 18.18 -11.45
C PRO A 238 -5.89 19.30 -11.88
N ASN A 239 -6.16 20.25 -10.98
CA ASN A 239 -7.10 21.33 -11.26
C ASN A 239 -6.66 22.14 -12.48
N PRO A 240 -7.52 22.35 -13.51
CA PRO A 240 -7.19 23.19 -14.67
C PRO A 240 -6.84 24.63 -14.30
N ASP A 241 -7.40 25.17 -13.23
CA ASP A 241 -6.91 26.42 -12.65
C ASP A 241 -5.56 26.18 -11.95
N ARG A 242 -4.48 26.35 -12.70
CA ARG A 242 -3.14 26.10 -12.22
C ARG A 242 -2.64 27.14 -11.20
N VAL A 243 -3.29 28.29 -11.13
CA VAL A 243 -3.01 29.34 -10.10
C VAL A 243 -3.57 28.90 -8.76
N GLU A 244 -4.83 28.43 -8.74
CA GLU A 244 -5.42 27.88 -7.54
C GLU A 244 -4.75 26.56 -7.11
N GLY A 245 -4.43 25.70 -8.06
CA GLY A 245 -3.84 24.39 -7.83
C GLY A 245 -4.82 23.39 -7.21
N GLY A 246 -4.29 22.32 -6.64
CA GLY A 246 -5.10 21.23 -6.09
C GLY A 246 -5.68 20.32 -7.17
N VAL A 247 -6.82 19.71 -6.88
CA VAL A 247 -7.49 18.75 -7.77
C VAL A 247 -8.93 19.12 -8.02
N LYS A 248 -9.44 18.76 -9.21
CA LYS A 248 -10.85 18.84 -9.59
C LYS A 248 -11.40 17.44 -9.78
N LYS A 249 -12.59 17.18 -9.22
CA LYS A 249 -13.32 15.91 -9.41
C LYS A 249 -14.23 16.02 -10.62
N TYR A 250 -14.21 14.99 -11.44
CA TYR A 250 -15.02 14.88 -12.66
C TYR A 250 -15.94 13.66 -12.58
N GLN A 251 -17.16 13.83 -13.09
CA GLN A 251 -18.16 12.77 -13.22
C GLN A 251 -18.66 12.61 -14.67
N LYS A 252 -18.18 13.44 -15.59
CA LYS A 252 -18.55 13.43 -17.00
C LYS A 252 -17.32 13.58 -17.88
N ASP A 253 -17.27 12.79 -18.95
CA ASP A 253 -16.15 12.79 -19.90
C ASP A 253 -16.01 14.13 -20.63
N GLU A 254 -17.15 14.77 -20.97
CA GLU A 254 -17.15 16.05 -21.67
C GLU A 254 -16.49 17.17 -20.84
N ASP A 255 -16.64 17.15 -19.52
CA ASP A 255 -16.03 18.15 -18.65
C ASP A 255 -14.49 17.98 -18.62
N VAL A 256 -14.00 16.72 -18.58
CA VAL A 256 -12.56 16.43 -18.68
C VAL A 256 -12.01 16.92 -20.01
N ARG A 257 -12.67 16.56 -21.13
CA ARG A 257 -12.21 16.94 -22.47
C ARG A 257 -12.19 18.46 -22.66
N ALA A 258 -13.22 19.17 -22.16
CA ALA A 258 -13.29 20.62 -22.26
C ALA A 258 -12.16 21.33 -21.49
N ASP A 259 -11.91 20.89 -20.26
CA ASP A 259 -10.86 21.49 -19.42
C ASP A 259 -9.47 21.18 -19.94
N TYR A 260 -9.18 19.90 -20.27
CA TYR A 260 -7.85 19.44 -20.65
C TYR A 260 -7.46 19.80 -22.10
N GLN A 261 -8.43 20.12 -22.98
CA GLN A 261 -8.14 20.57 -24.33
C GLN A 261 -7.30 21.87 -24.38
N THR A 262 -7.35 22.68 -23.33
CA THR A 262 -6.70 24.00 -23.27
C THR A 262 -5.39 24.02 -22.46
N LEU A 263 -5.04 22.92 -21.78
CA LEU A 263 -3.91 22.86 -20.83
C LEU A 263 -2.57 22.48 -21.46
N GLY A 264 -2.53 22.25 -22.76
CA GLY A 264 -1.36 21.75 -23.45
C GLY A 264 -1.44 20.26 -23.77
N SER A 265 -0.35 19.66 -24.23
CA SER A 265 -0.31 18.26 -24.65
C SER A 265 0.64 17.40 -23.82
N LYS A 266 1.46 18.01 -23.00
CA LYS A 266 2.50 17.33 -22.22
C LYS A 266 2.24 17.45 -20.72
N LEU A 267 2.61 16.43 -19.97
CA LEU A 267 2.43 16.41 -18.51
C LEU A 267 3.08 17.63 -17.82
N GLY A 268 4.23 18.08 -18.34
CA GLY A 268 4.89 19.29 -17.86
C GLY A 268 4.04 20.56 -17.99
N ASP A 269 3.09 20.62 -18.92
CA ASP A 269 2.23 21.79 -19.15
C ASP A 269 1.23 21.98 -17.98
N LEU A 270 0.99 20.92 -17.19
CA LEU A 270 0.13 20.98 -15.98
C LEU A 270 0.86 21.55 -14.76
N TYR A 271 2.17 21.75 -14.81
CA TYR A 271 2.99 22.15 -13.68
C TYR A 271 3.80 23.41 -13.95
N GLN A 272 4.34 24.02 -12.90
CA GLN A 272 5.16 25.23 -13.00
C GLN A 272 6.55 24.97 -12.40
N GLY A 273 7.57 25.30 -13.17
CA GLY A 273 8.98 25.21 -12.78
C GLY A 273 9.85 26.08 -13.65
N ASN A 274 10.98 26.54 -13.13
CA ASN A 274 11.94 27.37 -13.86
C ASN A 274 12.84 26.53 -14.78
N ASP A 275 12.96 25.24 -14.49
CA ASP A 275 13.74 24.28 -15.26
C ASP A 275 13.11 22.87 -15.21
N LYS A 276 13.72 21.93 -15.95
CA LYS A 276 13.25 20.55 -16.02
C LYS A 276 13.30 19.83 -14.68
N THR A 277 14.18 20.20 -13.75
CA THR A 277 14.30 19.56 -12.43
C THR A 277 13.14 19.98 -11.55
N GLU A 278 12.78 21.27 -11.52
CA GLU A 278 11.61 21.76 -10.80
C GLU A 278 10.31 21.16 -11.36
N LEU A 279 10.14 21.12 -12.70
CA LEU A 279 8.98 20.48 -13.34
C LEU A 279 8.88 18.99 -12.96
N GLN A 280 10.00 18.25 -13.03
CA GLN A 280 10.03 16.84 -12.61
C GLN A 280 9.70 16.71 -11.13
N GLY A 281 10.21 17.60 -10.28
CA GLY A 281 9.92 17.64 -8.84
C GLY A 281 8.43 17.84 -8.57
N ALA A 282 7.79 18.79 -9.25
CA ALA A 282 6.36 19.06 -9.10
C ALA A 282 5.48 17.87 -9.53
N ILE A 283 5.81 17.22 -10.67
CA ILE A 283 5.15 16.01 -11.16
C ILE A 283 5.25 14.88 -10.12
N LEU A 284 6.44 14.63 -9.58
CA LEU A 284 6.66 13.55 -8.61
C LEU A 284 6.02 13.83 -7.24
N ILE A 285 5.87 15.08 -6.86
CA ILE A 285 5.11 15.49 -5.66
C ILE A 285 3.61 15.20 -5.85
N ASP A 286 3.11 15.29 -7.07
CA ASP A 286 1.70 15.09 -7.43
C ASP A 286 1.45 13.75 -8.14
N ALA A 287 2.33 12.75 -7.91
CA ALA A 287 2.47 11.55 -8.74
C ALA A 287 1.16 10.77 -8.97
N HIS A 288 0.25 10.70 -7.99
CA HIS A 288 -1.04 10.03 -8.17
C HIS A 288 -1.92 10.76 -9.19
N TYR A 289 -2.06 12.07 -9.08
CA TYR A 289 -2.89 12.84 -10.00
C TYR A 289 -2.22 13.04 -11.36
N ALA A 290 -0.89 13.08 -11.40
CA ALA A 290 -0.11 13.02 -12.63
C ALA A 290 -0.34 11.68 -13.38
N ALA A 291 -0.41 10.56 -12.65
CA ALA A 291 -0.73 9.24 -13.21
C ALA A 291 -2.16 9.21 -13.79
N ASN A 292 -3.14 9.82 -13.11
CA ASN A 292 -4.48 9.98 -13.66
C ASN A 292 -4.49 10.82 -14.95
N ALA A 293 -3.64 11.86 -15.03
CA ALA A 293 -3.54 12.74 -16.19
C ALA A 293 -2.88 12.09 -17.42
N VAL A 294 -2.08 11.03 -17.24
CA VAL A 294 -1.48 10.26 -18.35
C VAL A 294 -2.22 8.95 -18.64
N GLY A 295 -3.40 8.73 -18.06
CA GLY A 295 -4.26 7.60 -18.37
C GLY A 295 -3.79 6.27 -17.81
N ALA A 296 -3.07 6.26 -16.71
CA ALA A 296 -2.66 5.05 -16.01
C ALA A 296 -3.87 4.21 -15.55
N THR A 297 -3.67 2.91 -15.35
CA THR A 297 -4.75 2.07 -14.83
C THR A 297 -4.95 2.29 -13.33
N GLY A 298 -6.15 2.71 -12.95
CA GLY A 298 -6.58 2.72 -11.56
C GLY A 298 -6.82 1.29 -11.07
N CYS A 299 -6.20 0.90 -9.96
CA CYS A 299 -6.28 -0.43 -9.36
C CYS A 299 -7.14 -0.41 -8.08
N PRO A 300 -7.67 -1.58 -7.66
CA PRO A 300 -8.49 -1.69 -6.47
C PRO A 300 -7.64 -1.81 -5.19
N ARG A 301 -7.09 -0.69 -4.72
CA ARG A 301 -6.24 -0.57 -3.53
C ARG A 301 -5.03 -1.52 -3.61
N PRO A 302 -3.97 -1.15 -4.34
CA PRO A 302 -2.70 -1.88 -4.32
C PRO A 302 -2.06 -1.76 -2.93
N GLU A 303 -1.99 -2.89 -2.24
CA GLU A 303 -1.33 -3.05 -0.94
C GLU A 303 0.14 -3.48 -1.14
N ASP A 304 0.55 -4.56 -0.49
CA ASP A 304 1.93 -5.04 -0.56
C ASP A 304 2.29 -5.63 -1.91
N CYS A 305 3.59 -5.63 -2.19
CA CYS A 305 4.18 -6.27 -3.34
C CYS A 305 5.50 -6.97 -3.00
N GLU A 306 5.74 -8.12 -3.64
CA GLU A 306 6.97 -8.89 -3.46
C GLU A 306 7.54 -9.35 -4.80
N PHE A 307 8.87 -9.28 -4.96
CA PHE A 307 9.57 -9.66 -6.19
C PHE A 307 10.22 -11.05 -6.05
N ASP A 308 9.84 -11.98 -6.92
CA ASP A 308 10.46 -13.29 -7.04
C ASP A 308 11.62 -13.23 -8.04
N GLU A 309 12.85 -13.15 -7.54
CA GLU A 309 14.05 -13.10 -8.37
C GLU A 309 14.20 -14.32 -9.31
N LYS A 310 13.72 -15.50 -8.88
CA LYS A 310 13.84 -16.74 -9.65
C LYS A 310 12.91 -16.77 -10.86
N LYS A 311 11.76 -16.11 -10.75
CA LYS A 311 10.72 -16.06 -11.80
C LYS A 311 10.71 -14.76 -12.55
N GLY A 312 11.46 -13.73 -12.10
CA GLY A 312 11.40 -12.38 -12.65
C GLY A 312 10.00 -11.77 -12.53
N ALA A 313 9.26 -12.12 -11.50
CA ALA A 313 7.86 -11.76 -11.31
C ALA A 313 7.67 -10.90 -10.05
N VAL A 314 6.81 -9.89 -10.14
CA VAL A 314 6.30 -9.18 -8.97
C VAL A 314 4.85 -9.57 -8.72
N TYR A 315 4.52 -9.85 -7.45
CA TYR A 315 3.16 -10.12 -6.99
C TYR A 315 2.63 -8.89 -6.27
N TYR A 316 1.35 -8.58 -6.47
CA TYR A 316 0.65 -7.51 -5.76
C TYR A 316 -0.62 -8.05 -5.10
N ALA A 317 -0.83 -7.67 -3.85
CA ALA A 317 -2.12 -7.75 -3.20
C ALA A 317 -2.98 -6.55 -3.63
N LEU A 318 -4.17 -6.81 -4.16
CA LEU A 318 -5.19 -5.80 -4.44
C LEU A 318 -6.35 -6.07 -3.47
N THR A 319 -6.45 -5.28 -2.41
CA THR A 319 -7.29 -5.65 -1.25
C THR A 319 -8.78 -5.51 -1.48
N ALA A 320 -9.20 -4.65 -2.42
CA ALA A 320 -10.62 -4.36 -2.56
C ALA A 320 -11.03 -3.90 -3.94
N ILE A 321 -12.06 -4.51 -4.51
CA ILE A 321 -12.81 -3.93 -5.64
C ILE A 321 -13.88 -3.01 -5.06
N THR A 322 -13.82 -1.70 -5.33
CA THR A 322 -14.74 -0.71 -4.79
C THR A 322 -15.20 0.27 -5.85
N ASP A 323 -16.47 0.68 -5.77
CA ASP A 323 -16.92 1.91 -6.38
C ASP A 323 -16.27 3.11 -5.65
N GLY A 324 -15.66 4.02 -6.36
CA GLY A 324 -15.00 5.16 -5.75
C GLY A 324 -15.95 6.35 -5.59
N SER A 325 -15.82 7.02 -4.46
CA SER A 325 -16.41 8.35 -4.26
C SER A 325 -15.48 9.49 -4.70
N SER A 326 -14.21 9.18 -4.99
CA SER A 326 -13.17 10.15 -5.39
C SER A 326 -12.35 9.68 -6.58
N ASP A 327 -11.79 8.49 -6.52
CA ASP A 327 -11.10 7.81 -7.60
C ASP A 327 -11.55 6.35 -7.60
N SER A 328 -11.42 5.67 -8.72
CA SER A 328 -12.00 4.35 -8.91
C SER A 328 -11.13 3.46 -9.78
N PRO A 329 -11.18 2.13 -9.58
CA PRO A 329 -10.53 1.19 -10.47
C PRO A 329 -11.03 1.28 -11.91
N THR A 330 -10.13 1.01 -12.86
CA THR A 330 -10.44 0.96 -14.29
C THR A 330 -11.45 -0.15 -14.59
N LYS A 331 -12.56 0.23 -15.22
CA LYS A 331 -13.73 -0.64 -15.43
C LYS A 331 -13.41 -1.82 -16.35
N GLU A 332 -12.70 -1.59 -17.45
CA GLU A 332 -12.32 -2.62 -18.42
C GLU A 332 -11.50 -3.75 -17.77
N ILE A 333 -10.65 -3.41 -16.80
CA ILE A 333 -9.73 -4.37 -16.15
C ILE A 333 -10.36 -5.02 -14.93
N PHE A 334 -11.07 -4.25 -14.09
CA PHE A 334 -11.49 -4.68 -12.76
C PHE A 334 -13.01 -4.81 -12.55
N ALA A 335 -13.85 -4.38 -13.51
CA ALA A 335 -15.28 -4.64 -13.42
C ALA A 335 -15.56 -6.13 -13.67
N ARG A 336 -16.37 -6.72 -12.81
CA ARG A 336 -16.70 -8.15 -12.85
C ARG A 336 -18.21 -8.35 -12.90
N ASP A 337 -18.65 -9.19 -13.84
CA ASP A 337 -20.09 -9.45 -14.02
C ASP A 337 -20.68 -10.26 -12.85
N ASP A 338 -19.89 -11.15 -12.23
CA ASP A 338 -20.29 -11.92 -11.04
C ASP A 338 -20.56 -11.04 -9.80
N TYR A 339 -20.09 -9.79 -9.80
CA TYR A 339 -20.42 -8.80 -8.77
C TYR A 339 -21.65 -7.97 -9.09
N LYS A 340 -21.94 -7.73 -10.35
CA LYS A 340 -23.10 -6.92 -10.78
C LYS A 340 -24.44 -7.54 -10.41
N GLU A 341 -24.60 -8.87 -10.50
CA GLU A 341 -25.83 -9.54 -10.09
C GLU A 341 -26.07 -9.44 -8.58
N LYS A 342 -24.99 -9.53 -7.79
CA LYS A 342 -25.08 -9.37 -6.32
C LYS A 342 -25.32 -7.91 -5.91
N GLU A 343 -24.86 -6.95 -6.72
CA GLU A 343 -25.08 -5.50 -6.49
C GLU A 343 -26.50 -5.05 -6.78
N ALA A 344 -27.13 -5.60 -7.81
CA ALA A 344 -28.49 -5.19 -8.23
C ALA A 344 -29.53 -5.38 -7.12
N ASN A 345 -29.29 -6.31 -6.18
CA ASN A 345 -30.20 -6.65 -5.09
C ASN A 345 -29.86 -5.97 -3.75
N LEU A 346 -28.84 -5.08 -3.70
CA LEU A 346 -28.41 -4.42 -2.49
C LEU A 346 -28.90 -2.96 -2.45
N ALA A 347 -29.32 -2.48 -1.28
CA ALA A 347 -29.56 -1.06 -1.05
C ALA A 347 -28.25 -0.26 -1.25
N ASP A 348 -28.35 1.00 -1.71
CA ASP A 348 -27.18 1.82 -2.05
C ASP A 348 -26.18 1.97 -0.90
N SER A 349 -26.65 1.99 0.37
CA SER A 349 -25.81 2.00 1.55
C SER A 349 -25.02 0.69 1.78
N GLN A 350 -25.36 -0.38 1.05
CA GLN A 350 -24.77 -1.71 1.20
C GLN A 350 -23.78 -2.06 0.07
N LYS A 351 -23.76 -1.26 -1.02
CA LYS A 351 -22.93 -1.52 -2.22
C LYS A 351 -21.42 -1.33 -1.97
N ASP A 352 -21.06 -0.61 -0.93
CA ASP A 352 -19.67 -0.18 -0.65
C ASP A 352 -18.75 -1.22 0.00
N HIS A 353 -19.21 -2.44 0.28
CA HIS A 353 -18.49 -3.29 1.23
C HIS A 353 -18.10 -4.69 0.77
N TYR A 354 -18.47 -5.12 -0.44
CA TYR A 354 -17.99 -6.40 -0.97
C TYR A 354 -16.58 -6.24 -1.55
N ARG A 355 -15.59 -6.70 -0.81
CA ARG A 355 -14.17 -6.50 -1.14
C ARG A 355 -13.40 -7.81 -1.04
N PRO A 356 -13.61 -8.77 -1.95
CA PRO A 356 -12.86 -10.02 -1.85
C PRO A 356 -11.37 -9.80 -2.08
N GLY A 357 -11.00 -8.84 -2.92
CA GLY A 357 -9.62 -8.63 -3.33
C GLY A 357 -9.08 -9.73 -4.22
N MET A 358 -7.84 -9.56 -4.64
CA MET A 358 -7.14 -10.51 -5.51
C MET A 358 -5.62 -10.40 -5.34
N ILE A 359 -4.90 -11.41 -5.78
CA ILE A 359 -3.45 -11.36 -5.99
C ILE A 359 -3.19 -11.39 -7.48
N ILE A 360 -2.48 -10.41 -8.00
CA ILE A 360 -2.01 -10.38 -9.39
C ILE A 360 -0.52 -10.67 -9.47
N LYS A 361 -0.10 -11.18 -10.60
CA LYS A 361 1.30 -11.38 -10.95
C LYS A 361 1.62 -10.58 -12.21
N ILE A 362 2.71 -9.83 -12.18
CA ILE A 362 3.28 -9.09 -13.29
C ILE A 362 4.66 -9.65 -13.60
N ILE A 363 4.97 -9.86 -14.86
CA ILE A 363 6.31 -10.22 -15.33
C ILE A 363 6.68 -9.21 -16.42
N ASP A 364 7.72 -8.42 -16.18
CA ASP A 364 8.31 -7.59 -17.22
C ASP A 364 8.81 -8.48 -18.36
N ASP A 365 8.70 -8.02 -19.59
CA ASP A 365 9.16 -8.77 -20.74
C ASP A 365 10.65 -9.13 -20.61
N GLU A 366 11.12 -10.06 -21.42
CA GLU A 366 12.50 -10.59 -21.33
C GLU A 366 12.81 -11.24 -19.95
N ASN A 367 11.84 -11.97 -19.39
CA ASN A 367 11.97 -12.70 -18.10
C ASN A 367 12.25 -11.78 -16.90
N GLY A 368 11.53 -10.68 -16.79
CA GLY A 368 11.64 -9.74 -15.67
C GLY A 368 12.88 -8.86 -15.80
N ASP A 369 13.20 -8.41 -17.00
CA ASP A 369 14.26 -7.42 -17.21
C ASP A 369 13.85 -6.10 -16.54
N PRO A 370 14.68 -5.54 -15.64
CA PRO A 370 14.37 -4.27 -14.99
C PRO A 370 14.22 -3.08 -15.95
N GLU A 371 14.83 -3.14 -17.14
CA GLU A 371 14.73 -2.09 -18.16
C GLU A 371 13.45 -2.16 -19.00
N SER A 372 12.72 -3.29 -18.98
CA SER A 372 11.54 -3.46 -19.83
C SER A 372 10.47 -2.42 -19.50
N LEU A 373 9.91 -1.84 -20.55
CA LEU A 373 8.76 -0.93 -20.47
C LEU A 373 7.43 -1.60 -20.85
N THR A 374 7.46 -2.91 -21.07
CA THR A 374 6.28 -3.74 -21.32
C THR A 374 6.27 -4.94 -20.38
N PHE A 375 5.08 -5.47 -20.11
CA PHE A 375 4.90 -6.59 -19.20
C PHE A 375 3.70 -7.46 -19.58
N GLN A 376 3.70 -8.68 -19.02
CA GLN A 376 2.55 -9.57 -18.98
C GLN A 376 1.99 -9.59 -17.56
N TRP A 377 0.66 -9.68 -17.43
CA TRP A 377 0.03 -9.79 -16.12
C TRP A 377 -1.10 -10.82 -16.10
N THR A 378 -1.39 -11.34 -14.92
CA THR A 378 -2.50 -12.28 -14.70
C THR A 378 -3.00 -12.20 -13.26
N THR A 379 -4.27 -12.48 -13.06
CA THR A 379 -4.81 -12.76 -11.72
C THR A 379 -4.32 -14.15 -11.29
N LEU A 380 -3.53 -14.21 -10.23
CA LEU A 380 -3.06 -15.46 -9.64
C LEU A 380 -4.17 -16.14 -8.84
N LEU A 381 -4.82 -15.38 -7.95
CA LEU A 381 -5.91 -15.86 -7.10
C LEU A 381 -6.93 -14.74 -6.89
N MET A 382 -8.20 -15.14 -6.79
CA MET A 382 -9.32 -14.27 -6.47
C MET A 382 -9.86 -14.62 -5.09
N GLY A 383 -10.00 -13.61 -4.21
CA GLY A 383 -10.63 -13.76 -2.91
C GLY A 383 -12.12 -14.13 -2.99
N GLY A 384 -12.70 -14.61 -1.91
CA GLY A 384 -14.10 -15.02 -1.80
C GLY A 384 -14.27 -16.43 -1.25
N GLU A 385 -15.50 -16.92 -1.23
CA GLU A 385 -15.80 -18.25 -0.68
C GLU A 385 -15.33 -19.39 -1.60
N PRO A 386 -14.77 -20.49 -1.05
CA PRO A 386 -14.31 -21.62 -1.85
C PRO A 386 -15.41 -22.29 -2.69
N SER A 387 -16.67 -22.23 -2.24
CA SER A 387 -17.84 -22.74 -3.00
C SER A 387 -18.09 -22.03 -4.33
N ASP A 388 -17.51 -20.86 -4.51
CA ASP A 388 -17.62 -20.04 -5.72
C ASP A 388 -16.31 -20.09 -6.55
N ASP A 389 -15.51 -21.14 -6.41
CA ASP A 389 -14.17 -21.30 -7.00
C ASP A 389 -13.21 -20.16 -6.62
N LYS A 390 -13.34 -19.66 -5.39
CA LYS A 390 -12.51 -18.59 -4.83
C LYS A 390 -11.53 -19.14 -3.78
N ALA A 391 -10.57 -18.33 -3.42
CA ALA A 391 -9.43 -18.72 -2.60
C ALA A 391 -9.73 -18.96 -1.11
N GLY A 392 -10.92 -18.63 -0.62
CA GLY A 392 -11.32 -18.85 0.78
C GLY A 392 -10.97 -17.69 1.73
N TRP A 393 -10.43 -16.60 1.23
CA TRP A 393 -10.07 -15.39 1.98
C TRP A 393 -10.64 -14.14 1.32
N VAL A 394 -10.61 -13.03 2.05
CA VAL A 394 -10.92 -11.68 1.54
C VAL A 394 -9.93 -10.68 2.09
N SER A 395 -9.82 -9.54 1.43
CA SER A 395 -8.92 -8.44 1.81
C SER A 395 -7.46 -8.90 1.99
N PRO A 396 -6.80 -9.39 0.94
CA PRO A 396 -5.37 -9.69 0.99
C PRO A 396 -4.59 -8.39 1.22
N ASP A 397 -3.51 -8.49 1.99
CA ASP A 397 -2.72 -7.35 2.39
C ASP A 397 -1.23 -7.67 2.24
N ASN A 398 -0.47 -7.89 3.32
CA ASN A 398 0.96 -8.11 3.19
C ASN A 398 1.30 -9.49 2.58
N LEU A 399 2.36 -9.49 1.80
CA LEU A 399 2.91 -10.63 1.09
C LEU A 399 4.33 -10.95 1.58
N GLU A 400 4.78 -12.18 1.38
CA GLU A 400 6.16 -12.62 1.55
C GLU A 400 6.44 -13.82 0.66
N ILE A 401 7.64 -13.92 0.10
CA ILE A 401 8.09 -15.07 -0.70
C ILE A 401 9.06 -15.90 0.12
N ASP A 402 8.77 -17.20 0.28
CA ASP A 402 9.66 -18.11 0.98
C ASP A 402 10.87 -18.55 0.13
N GLY A 403 11.83 -19.22 0.76
CA GLY A 403 13.05 -19.68 0.09
C GLY A 403 12.83 -20.66 -1.07
N LYS A 404 11.64 -21.25 -1.20
CA LYS A 404 11.23 -22.12 -2.31
C LYS A 404 10.46 -21.39 -3.39
N GLY A 405 10.14 -20.11 -3.20
CA GLY A 405 9.39 -19.28 -4.13
C GLY A 405 7.87 -19.43 -4.00
N ASN A 406 7.35 -19.96 -2.89
CA ASN A 406 5.92 -19.91 -2.59
C ASN A 406 5.55 -18.57 -1.99
N LEU A 407 4.31 -18.14 -2.23
CA LEU A 407 3.80 -16.90 -1.70
C LEU A 407 3.09 -17.15 -0.35
N TRP A 408 3.26 -16.22 0.56
CA TRP A 408 2.56 -16.15 1.83
C TRP A 408 1.80 -14.84 1.89
N MET A 409 0.64 -14.83 2.50
CA MET A 409 -0.23 -13.68 2.53
C MET A 409 -0.95 -13.58 3.88
N VAL A 410 -1.18 -12.37 4.36
CA VAL A 410 -2.07 -12.08 5.47
C VAL A 410 -3.24 -11.21 5.00
N THR A 411 -4.29 -11.14 5.82
CA THR A 411 -5.50 -10.38 5.49
C THR A 411 -5.70 -9.22 6.44
N ASP A 412 -6.25 -8.11 5.91
CA ASP A 412 -6.79 -6.98 6.65
C ASP A 412 -8.29 -6.80 6.38
N ILE A 413 -9.11 -7.67 6.96
CA ILE A 413 -10.55 -7.48 7.01
C ILE A 413 -10.86 -6.43 8.07
N SER A 414 -11.59 -5.38 7.69
CA SER A 414 -12.00 -4.31 8.62
C SER A 414 -12.60 -4.87 9.90
N THR A 415 -12.16 -4.37 11.04
CA THR A 415 -12.52 -4.88 12.38
C THR A 415 -14.03 -4.90 12.62
N GLU A 416 -14.77 -3.91 12.11
CA GLU A 416 -16.22 -3.80 12.23
C GLU A 416 -16.98 -4.91 11.49
N THR A 417 -16.31 -5.59 10.54
CA THR A 417 -16.92 -6.67 9.75
C THR A 417 -16.44 -8.06 10.15
N LEU A 418 -15.46 -8.16 11.06
CA LEU A 418 -14.99 -9.43 11.57
C LEU A 418 -16.06 -10.12 12.43
N ASN A 419 -16.33 -11.40 12.14
CA ASN A 419 -17.27 -12.21 12.92
C ASN A 419 -18.68 -11.60 13.03
N VAL A 420 -19.13 -10.82 12.08
CA VAL A 420 -20.52 -10.34 12.01
C VAL A 420 -21.45 -11.52 11.71
N SER A 421 -22.55 -11.62 12.45
CA SER A 421 -23.52 -12.73 12.30
C SER A 421 -24.13 -12.78 10.89
N VAL A 422 -24.26 -13.97 10.32
CA VAL A 422 -24.83 -14.22 8.99
C VAL A 422 -25.80 -15.39 9.11
N VAL A 423 -27.06 -15.10 9.38
CA VAL A 423 -28.11 -16.14 9.56
C VAL A 423 -28.82 -16.47 8.27
N ASN A 424 -29.08 -15.47 7.43
CA ASN A 424 -29.76 -15.66 6.15
C ASN A 424 -28.88 -15.18 4.99
N ARG A 425 -28.37 -16.11 4.20
CA ARG A 425 -27.50 -15.79 3.07
C ARG A 425 -28.21 -15.07 1.91
N ALA A 426 -29.52 -15.22 1.79
CA ALA A 426 -30.30 -14.47 0.78
C ALA A 426 -30.37 -12.97 1.10
N GLU A 427 -30.22 -12.61 2.38
CA GLU A 427 -30.19 -11.24 2.86
C GLU A 427 -28.77 -10.74 3.12
N VAL A 428 -27.76 -11.54 2.74
CA VAL A 428 -26.35 -11.23 2.99
C VAL A 428 -25.99 -9.95 2.26
N SER A 429 -25.94 -8.86 3.04
CA SER A 429 -25.20 -7.70 2.63
C SER A 429 -23.71 -8.04 2.48
N ARG A 430 -22.99 -7.27 1.72
CA ARG A 430 -21.53 -7.42 1.56
C ARG A 430 -20.78 -7.49 2.89
N ASN A 431 -21.22 -6.74 3.90
CA ASN A 431 -20.68 -6.78 5.26
C ASN A 431 -20.84 -8.13 5.93
N ALA A 432 -21.99 -8.78 5.75
CA ALA A 432 -22.27 -10.08 6.34
C ALA A 432 -21.40 -11.20 5.74
N MET A 433 -21.07 -11.16 4.45
CA MET A 433 -20.16 -12.14 3.85
C MET A 433 -18.77 -12.13 4.49
N ARG A 434 -18.27 -10.97 4.91
CA ARG A 434 -16.99 -10.88 5.60
C ARG A 434 -17.00 -11.53 6.97
N GLY A 435 -18.12 -11.47 7.66
CA GLY A 435 -18.28 -12.11 8.97
C GLY A 435 -17.99 -13.61 8.96
N ILE A 436 -18.27 -14.30 7.87
CA ILE A 436 -18.07 -15.76 7.77
C ILE A 436 -16.59 -16.15 7.77
N HIS A 437 -15.69 -15.26 7.32
CA HIS A 437 -14.25 -15.53 7.30
C HIS A 437 -13.58 -15.46 8.68
N GLY A 438 -14.31 -15.04 9.71
CA GLY A 438 -13.81 -14.99 11.08
C GLY A 438 -12.81 -13.86 11.32
N ASN A 439 -11.70 -14.16 12.00
CA ASN A 439 -10.62 -13.22 12.24
C ASN A 439 -9.69 -13.14 11.02
N ASN A 440 -8.88 -12.08 10.97
CA ASN A 440 -7.80 -11.97 10.01
C ASN A 440 -6.82 -13.14 10.13
N SER A 441 -6.24 -13.58 9.02
CA SER A 441 -5.55 -14.86 8.90
C SER A 441 -4.34 -14.81 7.98
N ALA A 442 -3.44 -15.77 8.17
CA ALA A 442 -2.28 -15.98 7.32
C ALA A 442 -2.49 -17.23 6.46
N TRP A 443 -2.06 -17.15 5.20
CA TRP A 443 -2.27 -18.13 4.15
C TRP A 443 -0.98 -18.51 3.45
N PHE A 444 -0.85 -19.79 3.11
CA PHE A 444 0.21 -20.33 2.27
C PHE A 444 -0.32 -20.58 0.86
N ILE A 445 0.39 -20.07 -0.14
CA ILE A 445 -0.03 -20.10 -1.55
C ILE A 445 1.09 -20.73 -2.39
N PRO A 446 0.97 -22.04 -2.73
CA PRO A 446 1.93 -22.69 -3.61
C PRO A 446 1.95 -22.05 -4.99
N THR A 447 3.13 -21.71 -5.47
CA THR A 447 3.36 -21.12 -6.80
C THR A 447 3.95 -22.10 -7.80
N SER A 448 4.18 -23.36 -7.37
CA SER A 448 4.64 -24.49 -8.19
C SER A 448 4.15 -25.81 -7.62
N GLY A 449 4.10 -26.87 -8.44
CA GLY A 449 3.69 -28.22 -8.03
C GLY A 449 2.18 -28.45 -8.13
N GLU A 450 1.70 -29.51 -7.49
CA GLU A 450 0.33 -30.02 -7.57
C GLU A 450 -0.73 -29.04 -7.04
N PHE A 451 -0.36 -28.20 -6.08
CA PHE A 451 -1.31 -27.29 -5.40
C PHE A 451 -1.26 -25.86 -5.91
N VAL A 452 -0.69 -25.63 -7.10
CA VAL A 452 -0.71 -24.30 -7.75
C VAL A 452 -2.15 -23.82 -7.93
N GLY A 453 -2.40 -22.54 -7.62
CA GLY A 453 -3.74 -21.96 -7.72
C GLY A 453 -4.64 -22.23 -6.51
N GLN A 454 -4.11 -22.89 -5.46
CA GLN A 454 -4.79 -23.07 -4.19
C GLN A 454 -4.22 -22.13 -3.11
N SER A 455 -5.01 -21.85 -2.11
CA SER A 455 -4.57 -21.19 -0.89
C SER A 455 -4.90 -22.06 0.33
N LEU A 456 -3.95 -22.19 1.24
CA LEU A 456 -4.08 -23.05 2.41
C LEU A 456 -4.01 -22.19 3.68
N PRO A 457 -5.03 -22.23 4.58
CA PRO A 457 -5.01 -21.47 5.81
C PRO A 457 -3.88 -21.96 6.73
N PHE A 458 -3.05 -21.06 7.20
CA PHE A 458 -1.90 -21.37 8.04
C PHE A 458 -2.11 -20.98 9.50
N ALA A 459 -2.58 -19.75 9.75
CA ALA A 459 -2.79 -19.22 11.09
C ALA A 459 -3.96 -18.23 11.11
N MET A 460 -4.59 -18.10 12.28
CA MET A 460 -5.63 -17.12 12.53
C MET A 460 -5.19 -16.14 13.61
N GLY A 461 -5.39 -14.85 13.36
CA GLY A 461 -5.03 -13.76 14.26
C GLY A 461 -5.90 -13.67 15.51
N PRO A 462 -5.49 -12.85 16.48
CA PRO A 462 -6.30 -12.52 17.64
C PRO A 462 -7.60 -11.82 17.24
N THR A 463 -8.58 -11.81 18.16
CA THR A 463 -9.86 -11.12 17.94
C THR A 463 -9.65 -9.63 17.75
N GLU A 464 -10.35 -9.07 16.75
CA GLU A 464 -10.31 -7.64 16.42
C GLU A 464 -8.90 -7.14 16.15
N SER A 465 -8.12 -7.91 15.40
CA SER A 465 -6.75 -7.62 15.03
C SER A 465 -6.57 -7.76 13.54
N GLU A 466 -5.85 -6.86 12.96
CA GLU A 466 -5.21 -7.05 11.66
C GLU A 466 -4.03 -8.01 11.80
N LEU A 467 -3.73 -8.78 10.76
CA LEU A 467 -2.48 -9.49 10.63
C LEU A 467 -1.63 -8.80 9.56
N CYS A 468 -0.40 -8.48 9.90
CA CYS A 468 0.54 -7.84 8.99
C CYS A 468 1.98 -8.32 9.23
N GLY A 469 2.92 -7.83 8.44
CA GLY A 469 4.35 -7.98 8.65
C GLY A 469 4.85 -9.42 8.60
N LEU A 470 4.55 -10.16 7.53
CA LEU A 470 5.18 -11.45 7.23
C LEU A 470 6.67 -11.27 6.97
N LYS A 471 7.55 -12.07 7.63
CA LYS A 471 8.97 -12.14 7.24
C LYS A 471 9.63 -13.44 7.69
N PHE A 472 10.33 -14.09 6.77
CA PHE A 472 11.15 -15.24 7.10
C PHE A 472 12.54 -14.83 7.63
N SER A 473 13.04 -15.60 8.59
CA SER A 473 14.48 -15.56 8.90
C SER A 473 15.30 -16.07 7.71
N ALA A 474 16.55 -15.62 7.59
CA ALA A 474 17.42 -16.02 6.48
C ALA A 474 17.61 -17.56 6.35
N ASP A 475 17.51 -18.29 7.46
CA ASP A 475 17.58 -19.76 7.49
C ASP A 475 16.22 -20.45 7.25
N GLN A 476 15.16 -19.67 6.93
CA GLN A 476 13.79 -20.14 6.67
C GLN A 476 13.14 -20.93 7.82
N LYS A 477 13.72 -20.89 9.03
CA LYS A 477 13.26 -21.67 10.18
C LYS A 477 12.29 -20.91 11.07
N THR A 478 12.18 -19.61 10.89
CA THR A 478 11.28 -18.75 11.66
C THR A 478 10.50 -17.89 10.71
N LEU A 479 9.16 -17.94 10.83
CA LEU A 479 8.26 -16.95 10.23
C LEU A 479 7.87 -15.96 11.33
N PHE A 480 8.06 -14.68 11.08
CA PHE A 480 7.55 -13.60 11.91
C PHE A 480 6.20 -13.15 11.38
N LEU A 481 5.26 -12.90 12.30
CA LEU A 481 3.92 -12.38 12.06
C LEU A 481 3.67 -11.26 13.05
N THR A 482 2.94 -10.24 12.66
CA THR A 482 2.66 -9.08 13.52
C THR A 482 1.15 -8.86 13.67
N PRO A 483 0.48 -9.41 14.71
CA PRO A 483 -0.85 -8.96 15.09
C PRO A 483 -0.83 -7.49 15.46
N GLN A 484 -1.55 -6.66 14.69
CA GLN A 484 -1.70 -5.22 14.90
C GLN A 484 -3.00 -4.93 15.66
N HIS A 485 -2.99 -3.97 16.58
CA HIS A 485 -4.15 -3.43 17.33
C HIS A 485 -5.21 -4.46 17.82
N PRO A 486 -4.86 -5.59 18.44
CA PRO A 486 -5.85 -6.55 18.91
C PRO A 486 -6.85 -5.88 19.86
N GLY A 487 -8.14 -6.19 19.70
CA GLY A 487 -9.21 -5.54 20.46
C GLY A 487 -9.53 -4.11 20.00
N LEU A 488 -9.29 -3.76 18.75
CA LEU A 488 -9.47 -2.39 18.22
C LEU A 488 -10.89 -1.86 18.46
N LEU A 489 -11.93 -2.70 18.29
CA LEU A 489 -13.32 -2.28 18.41
C LEU A 489 -13.81 -2.23 19.85
N ASN A 490 -13.57 -3.30 20.63
CA ASN A 490 -14.13 -3.49 21.98
C ASN A 490 -13.08 -3.39 23.10
N GLY A 491 -11.81 -3.17 22.76
CA GLY A 491 -10.72 -3.03 23.72
C GLY A 491 -10.39 -4.32 24.46
N MET A 492 -10.24 -4.21 25.77
CA MET A 492 -9.90 -5.32 26.66
C MET A 492 -11.09 -6.27 26.86
N ARG A 493 -10.88 -7.56 26.62
CA ARG A 493 -11.87 -8.59 26.91
C ARG A 493 -12.09 -8.76 28.41
N LYS A 494 -13.18 -8.21 28.93
CA LYS A 494 -13.54 -8.24 30.36
C LYS A 494 -14.13 -9.60 30.72
N ASN A 495 -13.62 -10.22 31.79
CA ASN A 495 -14.13 -11.48 32.36
C ASN A 495 -14.30 -12.59 31.28
N MET A 496 -13.48 -12.61 30.27
CA MET A 496 -13.55 -13.53 29.12
C MET A 496 -14.90 -13.48 28.40
N ALA A 497 -15.51 -12.29 28.31
CA ALA A 497 -16.80 -12.07 27.65
C ALA A 497 -16.81 -12.61 26.21
N TYR A 498 -17.96 -13.13 25.79
CA TYR A 498 -18.24 -13.57 24.42
C TYR A 498 -19.73 -13.41 24.12
N GLU A 499 -20.06 -13.43 22.84
CA GLU A 499 -21.42 -13.56 22.32
C GLU A 499 -21.53 -14.86 21.50
N GLU A 500 -22.70 -15.51 21.57
CA GLU A 500 -23.01 -16.57 20.61
C GLU A 500 -23.64 -15.94 19.38
N ARG A 501 -23.05 -16.22 18.22
CA ARG A 501 -23.46 -15.69 16.92
C ARG A 501 -23.64 -16.84 15.93
N GLU A 502 -24.70 -16.77 15.14
CA GLU A 502 -24.99 -17.76 14.13
C GLU A 502 -24.52 -17.29 12.75
N PHE A 503 -23.93 -18.24 12.00
CA PHE A 503 -23.40 -18.04 10.67
C PHE A 503 -23.95 -19.10 9.73
N THR A 504 -24.54 -18.70 8.62
CA THR A 504 -24.82 -19.62 7.51
C THR A 504 -23.63 -19.65 6.56
N ILE A 505 -23.05 -20.81 6.40
CA ILE A 505 -21.80 -21.06 5.67
C ILE A 505 -22.10 -22.01 4.51
N LYS A 506 -21.43 -21.80 3.38
CA LYS A 506 -21.42 -22.76 2.26
C LYS A 506 -20.21 -23.67 2.34
N THR A 507 -20.41 -24.96 2.10
CA THR A 507 -19.34 -25.92 1.82
C THR A 507 -18.78 -25.69 0.41
N THR A 508 -17.63 -26.30 0.11
CA THR A 508 -17.08 -26.35 -1.26
C THR A 508 -18.01 -26.98 -2.28
N GLU A 509 -18.98 -27.84 -1.82
CA GLU A 509 -20.02 -28.43 -2.65
C GLU A 509 -21.27 -27.54 -2.80
N GLY A 510 -21.24 -26.33 -2.27
CA GLY A 510 -22.35 -25.36 -2.33
C GLY A 510 -23.49 -25.60 -1.35
N LYS A 511 -23.38 -26.60 -0.44
CA LYS A 511 -24.40 -26.88 0.58
C LYS A 511 -24.29 -25.86 1.72
N GLU A 512 -25.43 -25.32 2.13
CA GLU A 512 -25.51 -24.40 3.28
C GLU A 512 -25.74 -25.17 4.59
N PHE A 513 -25.11 -24.66 5.66
CA PHE A 513 -25.37 -25.09 7.03
C PHE A 513 -25.20 -23.93 8.00
N THR A 514 -25.89 -23.95 9.12
CA THR A 514 -25.78 -22.94 10.17
C THR A 514 -24.84 -23.43 11.26
N GLN A 515 -23.89 -22.58 11.64
CA GLN A 515 -22.93 -22.81 12.72
C GLN A 515 -23.08 -21.73 13.81
N SER A 516 -23.25 -22.14 15.07
CA SER A 516 -23.12 -21.24 16.21
C SER A 516 -21.67 -21.13 16.66
N ARG A 517 -21.18 -19.91 16.83
CA ARG A 517 -19.81 -19.61 17.26
C ARG A 517 -19.83 -18.71 18.52
N LYS A 518 -18.94 -19.00 19.46
CA LYS A 518 -18.63 -18.11 20.59
C LYS A 518 -17.61 -17.08 20.11
N VAL A 519 -18.08 -15.89 19.83
CA VAL A 519 -17.23 -14.77 19.37
C VAL A 519 -16.77 -13.95 20.57
N PRO A 520 -15.47 -13.85 20.87
CA PRO A 520 -14.97 -13.01 21.96
C PRO A 520 -15.32 -11.54 21.75
N ILE A 521 -15.64 -10.84 22.82
CA ILE A 521 -15.85 -9.39 22.85
C ILE A 521 -14.58 -8.72 23.36
N GLY A 522 -13.84 -8.06 22.47
CA GLY A 522 -12.51 -7.54 22.75
C GLY A 522 -11.41 -8.60 22.79
N SER A 523 -10.21 -8.22 23.16
CA SER A 523 -9.03 -9.08 23.17
C SER A 523 -8.24 -9.02 24.48
N ASN A 524 -7.55 -10.11 24.83
CA ASN A 524 -6.54 -10.17 25.89
C ASN A 524 -5.17 -10.63 25.34
N TRP A 525 -4.97 -10.50 24.04
CA TRP A 525 -3.71 -10.86 23.43
C TRP A 525 -2.55 -9.96 23.90
N PRO A 526 -1.33 -10.43 24.11
CA PRO A 526 -0.89 -11.84 24.02
C PRO A 526 -1.03 -12.62 25.34
N SER A 527 -1.43 -11.96 26.43
CA SER A 527 -1.45 -12.57 27.78
C SER A 527 -2.46 -13.72 27.92
N LYS A 528 -3.58 -13.66 27.18
CA LYS A 528 -4.74 -14.57 27.25
C LYS A 528 -5.35 -14.66 28.66
N LYS A 529 -5.05 -13.72 29.56
CA LYS A 529 -5.58 -13.67 30.92
C LYS A 529 -6.78 -12.72 30.99
N PRO A 530 -7.81 -13.01 31.81
CA PRO A 530 -8.94 -12.12 32.00
C PRO A 530 -8.50 -10.71 32.40
N ASN A 531 -9.17 -9.71 31.87
CA ASN A 531 -9.00 -8.30 32.26
C ASN A 531 -7.56 -7.74 32.02
N GLN A 532 -6.77 -8.37 31.16
CA GLN A 532 -5.49 -7.81 30.74
C GLN A 532 -5.67 -7.03 29.43
N PRO A 533 -5.09 -5.83 29.32
CA PRO A 533 -5.22 -5.04 28.11
C PRO A 533 -4.53 -5.72 26.94
N PRO A 534 -5.13 -5.66 25.74
CA PRO A 534 -4.50 -6.18 24.54
C PRO A 534 -3.28 -5.33 24.15
N LYS A 535 -2.33 -5.97 23.46
CA LYS A 535 -1.10 -5.31 22.96
C LYS A 535 -0.72 -5.89 21.61
N PRO A 536 -0.29 -5.09 20.66
CA PRO A 536 0.37 -5.58 19.46
C PRO A 536 1.63 -6.37 19.81
N SER A 537 1.99 -7.33 19.02
CA SER A 537 3.12 -8.22 19.32
C SER A 537 3.75 -8.75 18.04
N ILE A 538 5.05 -9.00 18.07
CA ILE A 538 5.72 -9.79 17.05
C ILE A 538 5.67 -11.26 17.51
N VAL A 539 5.13 -12.12 16.65
CA VAL A 539 5.03 -13.57 16.88
C VAL A 539 6.08 -14.26 16.03
N ALA A 540 6.86 -15.14 16.63
CA ALA A 540 7.83 -15.99 15.94
C ALA A 540 7.30 -17.42 15.89
N VAL A 541 6.98 -17.91 14.69
CA VAL A 541 6.48 -19.26 14.43
C VAL A 541 7.64 -20.14 13.99
N ARG A 542 7.72 -21.37 14.53
CA ARG A 542 8.75 -22.36 14.22
C ARG A 542 8.19 -23.76 14.21
N ARG A 543 8.79 -24.60 13.41
CA ARG A 543 8.57 -26.05 13.50
C ARG A 543 9.20 -26.62 14.77
N LYS A 544 8.54 -27.59 15.39
CA LYS A 544 9.07 -28.28 16.59
C LYS A 544 10.36 -29.05 16.32
N ASP A 545 10.54 -29.56 15.10
CA ASP A 545 11.73 -30.28 14.65
C ASP A 545 12.89 -29.38 14.21
N ASN A 546 12.73 -28.05 14.33
CA ASN A 546 13.71 -27.02 13.96
C ASN A 546 14.16 -27.08 12.48
N LYS A 547 13.37 -27.66 11.60
CA LYS A 547 13.56 -27.62 10.13
C LYS A 547 12.99 -26.33 9.56
N PRO A 548 13.32 -25.97 8.31
CA PRO A 548 12.63 -24.89 7.59
C PRO A 548 11.12 -25.08 7.61
N ILE A 549 10.38 -23.97 7.57
CA ILE A 549 8.90 -24.01 7.61
C ILE A 549 8.35 -24.59 6.32
N THR A 550 8.99 -24.31 5.20
CA THR A 550 8.63 -24.78 3.86
C THR A 550 9.70 -25.69 3.25
#